data_5a78042516d3593df6b6af7b8514483a
#
_entry.id   5a78042516d3593df6b6af7b8514483a
#
_cell.length_a   1.000
_cell.length_b   1.000
_cell.length_c   1.000
_cell.angle_alpha   90.00
_cell.angle_beta   90.00
_cell.angle_gamma   90.00
#
_symmetry.space_group_name_H-M   'P 1'
#
loop_
_entity.id
_entity.type
_entity.pdbx_description
1 polymer ?
#
loop_
_entity_poly.entity_id
_entity_poly.type
_entity_poly.pdbx_seq_one_letter_code
_entity_poly.pdbx_strand_id
1 'polypeptide(L)'
;MKKKSFPIFIPLLFSITFLSISFLAAAPQYREVIVSHTDKNNILQLYYVKEDGSSKRQITNSIHGCLQPAVSPNGRKIVYLQMSGEGMSILVSDIDGNNSKVLTKPGRNLIPSWFPDSKHIVWMNFKEGKDPAENSQLQIMNTETMDSRRLFSDPEQIKFSNSMPVVSPKGKQVAFISNRQGTYRVWLSNLDGSDAKPISPTSTQQHDILKLPIEQKVPAWSPDGKWIAHWEGVEMIHMSKFTGIQNHQKDRMIGESWNVWVVRIDGKKKRKVGHGDDPTWSPDGFVTRSFPDQKKGGPKIMIETKNESKELLIVPPQTPHYGRFAWIP
;
A
#
# COMPACT_ATOMS: atom_id res chain seq x y z
N MET A 1 -31.07 49.86 82.47
CA MET A 1 -29.88 49.98 81.55
C MET A 1 -29.78 48.69 80.78
N LYS A 2 -30.13 48.63 79.49
CA LYS A 2 -30.02 47.44 78.62
C LYS A 2 -28.74 47.52 77.85
N LYS A 3 -27.85 46.50 78.04
CA LYS A 3 -26.64 46.34 77.29
C LYS A 3 -26.99 45.79 75.88
N LYS A 4 -26.63 46.52 74.86
CA LYS A 4 -26.69 46.08 73.45
C LYS A 4 -25.43 45.26 73.14
N SER A 5 -25.64 44.00 72.75
CA SER A 5 -24.60 43.15 72.17
C SER A 5 -24.53 43.39 70.66
N PHE A 6 -23.29 43.64 70.15
CA PHE A 6 -22.99 43.73 68.72
C PHE A 6 -22.55 42.32 68.24
N PRO A 7 -23.01 41.88 67.04
CA PRO A 7 -22.52 40.63 66.48
C PRO A 7 -21.15 40.85 65.82
N ILE A 8 -20.21 39.93 66.11
CA ILE A 8 -18.90 39.86 65.49
C ILE A 8 -19.10 39.22 64.11
N PHE A 9 -18.79 39.97 63.02
CA PHE A 9 -18.70 39.45 61.65
C PHE A 9 -17.30 38.84 61.47
N ILE A 10 -17.26 37.50 61.24
CA ILE A 10 -16.04 36.79 60.82
C ILE A 10 -16.09 36.73 59.27
N PRO A 11 -15.12 37.31 58.53
CA PRO A 11 -15.08 37.14 57.11
C PRO A 11 -14.58 35.75 56.77
N LEU A 12 -15.42 34.97 56.13
CA LEU A 12 -15.06 33.67 55.52
C LEU A 12 -14.14 33.94 54.31
N LEU A 13 -12.86 33.72 54.43
CA LEU A 13 -11.92 33.72 53.31
C LEU A 13 -12.17 32.48 52.45
N PHE A 14 -12.84 32.64 51.31
CA PHE A 14 -12.84 31.63 50.26
C PHE A 14 -11.49 31.63 49.53
N SER A 15 -10.65 30.66 49.86
CA SER A 15 -9.43 30.38 49.09
C SER A 15 -9.84 29.68 47.79
N ILE A 16 -9.86 30.43 46.68
CA ILE A 16 -10.06 29.88 45.34
C ILE A 16 -8.68 29.32 44.92
N THR A 17 -8.46 28.01 45.10
CA THR A 17 -7.35 27.31 44.50
C THR A 17 -7.63 27.17 43.00
N PHE A 18 -6.95 27.98 42.21
CA PHE A 18 -6.85 27.77 40.75
C PHE A 18 -6.12 26.45 40.50
N LEU A 19 -6.87 25.39 40.23
CA LEU A 19 -6.32 24.17 39.66
C LEU A 19 -5.92 24.50 38.21
N SER A 20 -4.65 24.80 37.96
CA SER A 20 -4.09 24.91 36.62
C SER A 20 -4.10 23.51 35.98
N ILE A 21 -5.15 23.20 35.23
CA ILE A 21 -5.16 22.06 34.35
C ILE A 21 -4.18 22.39 33.23
N SER A 22 -2.94 21.95 33.39
CA SER A 22 -1.99 21.91 32.29
C SER A 22 -2.56 20.91 31.28
N PHE A 23 -3.17 21.38 30.21
CA PHE A 23 -3.36 20.58 29.02
C PHE A 23 -1.97 20.21 28.52
N LEU A 24 -1.48 19.04 28.91
CA LEU A 24 -0.39 18.40 28.19
C LEU A 24 -0.94 18.20 26.77
N ALA A 25 -0.57 19.06 25.84
CA ALA A 25 -0.82 18.82 24.44
C ALA A 25 -0.25 17.43 24.14
N ALA A 26 -1.09 16.47 23.78
CA ALA A 26 -0.60 15.16 23.36
C ALA A 26 0.45 15.40 22.28
N ALA A 27 1.63 14.83 22.47
CA ALA A 27 2.68 14.92 21.45
C ALA A 27 2.06 14.50 20.11
N PRO A 28 2.37 15.19 19.00
CA PRO A 28 1.82 14.83 17.71
C PRO A 28 2.09 13.35 17.47
N GLN A 29 1.03 12.58 17.33
CA GLN A 29 1.12 11.14 17.09
C GLN A 29 1.49 10.98 15.61
N TYR A 30 2.78 10.82 15.33
CA TYR A 30 3.26 10.56 13.99
C TYR A 30 2.79 9.17 13.55
N ARG A 31 2.37 9.08 12.29
CA ARG A 31 2.07 7.79 11.66
C ARG A 31 3.37 7.03 11.45
N GLU A 32 3.26 5.72 11.48
CA GLU A 32 4.39 4.82 11.39
C GLU A 32 4.21 3.89 10.19
N VAL A 33 5.33 3.57 9.54
CA VAL A 33 5.34 2.74 8.34
C VAL A 33 6.49 1.73 8.36
N ILE A 34 6.32 0.65 7.64
CA ILE A 34 7.41 -0.27 7.29
C ILE A 34 7.76 -0.07 5.83
N VAL A 35 9.04 0.17 5.56
CA VAL A 35 9.58 0.41 4.22
C VAL A 35 10.71 -0.55 3.91
N SER A 36 10.94 -0.83 2.63
CA SER A 36 12.14 -1.50 2.15
C SER A 36 13.24 -0.46 1.88
N HIS A 37 14.41 -0.68 2.44
CA HIS A 37 15.55 0.22 2.28
C HIS A 37 16.87 -0.56 2.33
N THR A 38 17.89 -0.10 1.64
CA THR A 38 19.22 -0.74 1.68
C THR A 38 19.92 -0.51 3.02
N ASP A 39 20.57 -1.55 3.50
CA ASP A 39 21.48 -1.47 4.66
C ASP A 39 22.89 -1.00 4.22
N LYS A 40 23.84 -1.02 5.15
CA LYS A 40 25.25 -0.64 4.92
C LYS A 40 25.96 -1.53 3.89
N ASN A 41 25.45 -2.72 3.62
CA ASN A 41 25.98 -3.67 2.63
C ASN A 41 25.24 -3.58 1.29
N ASN A 42 24.39 -2.57 1.10
CA ASN A 42 23.53 -2.37 -0.06
C ASN A 42 22.51 -3.52 -0.28
N ILE A 43 22.10 -4.19 0.78
CA ILE A 43 21.08 -5.24 0.78
C ILE A 43 19.75 -4.64 1.25
N LEU A 44 18.66 -4.91 0.52
CA LEU A 44 17.32 -4.46 0.90
C LEU A 44 16.91 -5.11 2.22
N GLN A 45 16.53 -4.29 3.19
CA GLN A 45 15.98 -4.72 4.46
C GLN A 45 14.67 -3.98 4.75
N LEU A 46 13.88 -4.49 5.66
CA LEU A 46 12.72 -3.80 6.15
C LEU A 46 13.09 -2.90 7.32
N TYR A 47 12.57 -1.69 7.29
CA TYR A 47 12.76 -0.68 8.32
C TYR A 47 11.42 -0.16 8.81
N TYR A 48 11.35 0.01 10.09
CA TYR A 48 10.33 0.80 10.78
C TYR A 48 10.73 2.27 10.75
N VAL A 49 9.83 3.15 10.28
CA VAL A 49 10.11 4.58 10.11
C VAL A 49 8.89 5.40 10.53
N LYS A 50 9.10 6.52 11.22
CA LYS A 50 8.07 7.53 11.43
C LYS A 50 7.93 8.41 10.18
N GLU A 51 6.70 8.88 9.91
CA GLU A 51 6.38 9.67 8.72
C GLU A 51 7.18 10.98 8.59
N ASP A 52 7.69 11.50 9.70
CA ASP A 52 8.55 12.70 9.76
C ASP A 52 10.05 12.40 9.63
N GLY A 53 10.41 11.10 9.48
CA GLY A 53 11.79 10.66 9.38
C GLY A 53 12.58 10.68 10.70
N SER A 54 11.97 11.05 11.83
CA SER A 54 12.65 11.22 13.13
C SER A 54 13.14 9.92 13.74
N SER A 55 12.64 8.78 13.28
CA SER A 55 13.02 7.46 13.81
C SER A 55 13.11 6.45 12.66
N LYS A 56 14.21 5.71 12.62
CA LYS A 56 14.43 4.61 11.67
C LYS A 56 15.06 3.44 12.41
N ARG A 57 14.42 2.26 12.37
CA ARG A 57 14.92 1.04 12.98
C ARG A 57 14.83 -0.13 12.01
N GLN A 58 15.93 -0.84 11.78
CA GLN A 58 15.95 -2.04 10.95
C GLN A 58 15.19 -3.18 11.64
N ILE A 59 14.36 -3.88 10.88
CA ILE A 59 13.51 -4.99 11.31
C ILE A 59 14.09 -6.34 10.87
N THR A 60 14.57 -6.42 9.61
CA THR A 60 15.13 -7.66 9.05
C THR A 60 16.64 -7.59 8.90
N ASN A 61 17.31 -8.74 8.91
CA ASN A 61 18.74 -8.86 8.68
C ASN A 61 19.03 -10.07 7.78
N SER A 62 18.51 -10.01 6.55
CA SER A 62 18.70 -11.04 5.55
C SER A 62 19.96 -10.79 4.71
N ILE A 63 20.69 -11.84 4.39
CA ILE A 63 21.81 -11.76 3.43
C ILE A 63 21.35 -11.66 1.96
N HIS A 64 20.07 -11.93 1.70
CA HIS A 64 19.53 -11.96 0.33
C HIS A 64 18.58 -10.78 0.03
N GLY A 65 18.14 -10.06 1.06
CA GLY A 65 17.23 -8.94 0.91
C GLY A 65 15.77 -9.27 1.20
N CYS A 66 15.06 -8.27 1.77
CA CYS A 66 13.65 -8.32 2.10
C CYS A 66 12.91 -7.11 1.51
N LEU A 67 11.71 -7.33 0.96
CA LEU A 67 10.94 -6.31 0.27
C LEU A 67 9.43 -6.57 0.30
N GLN A 68 8.65 -5.59 -0.16
CA GLN A 68 7.18 -5.64 -0.26
C GLN A 68 6.49 -6.03 1.04
N PRO A 69 6.70 -5.29 2.13
CA PRO A 69 6.02 -5.55 3.39
C PRO A 69 4.53 -5.27 3.30
N ALA A 70 3.72 -6.04 4.03
CA ALA A 70 2.35 -5.71 4.35
C ALA A 70 2.09 -5.97 5.84
N VAL A 71 1.55 -4.98 6.55
CA VAL A 71 1.22 -5.08 7.96
C VAL A 71 -0.16 -5.71 8.11
N SER A 72 -0.31 -6.64 9.07
CA SER A 72 -1.60 -7.24 9.38
C SER A 72 -2.58 -6.19 9.92
N PRO A 73 -3.89 -6.28 9.65
CA PRO A 73 -4.89 -5.32 10.12
C PRO A 73 -4.92 -5.11 11.63
N ASN A 74 -4.50 -6.09 12.43
CA ASN A 74 -4.37 -5.96 13.88
C ASN A 74 -3.03 -5.34 14.34
N GLY A 75 -2.16 -4.92 13.40
CA GLY A 75 -0.87 -4.30 13.70
C GLY A 75 0.20 -5.19 14.31
N ARG A 76 -0.02 -6.51 14.43
CA ARG A 76 0.87 -7.40 15.20
C ARG A 76 1.89 -8.15 14.37
N LYS A 77 1.63 -8.34 13.07
CA LYS A 77 2.47 -9.14 12.17
C LYS A 77 2.78 -8.40 10.89
N ILE A 78 3.87 -8.78 10.25
CA ILE A 78 4.20 -8.39 8.88
C ILE A 78 4.35 -9.63 8.02
N VAL A 79 3.88 -9.55 6.77
CA VAL A 79 4.22 -10.48 5.70
C VAL A 79 5.10 -9.75 4.69
N TYR A 80 6.10 -10.41 4.16
CA TYR A 80 7.07 -9.80 3.26
C TYR A 80 7.73 -10.83 2.35
N LEU A 81 8.42 -10.38 1.34
CA LEU A 81 9.23 -11.22 0.46
C LEU A 81 10.68 -11.26 0.94
N GLN A 82 11.27 -12.44 0.90
CA GLN A 82 12.72 -12.64 1.00
C GLN A 82 13.24 -13.16 -0.35
N MET A 83 14.27 -12.51 -0.85
CA MET A 83 14.96 -12.93 -2.09
C MET A 83 15.87 -14.13 -1.83
N SER A 84 16.13 -14.92 -2.86
CA SER A 84 17.14 -15.98 -2.90
C SER A 84 17.61 -16.18 -4.33
N GLY A 85 18.63 -17.02 -4.54
CA GLY A 85 19.06 -17.43 -5.90
C GLY A 85 18.00 -18.23 -6.67
N GLU A 86 17.01 -18.81 -5.98
CA GLU A 86 15.93 -19.62 -6.57
C GLU A 86 14.62 -18.83 -6.73
N GLY A 87 14.59 -17.55 -6.38
CA GLY A 87 13.40 -16.70 -6.44
C GLY A 87 13.04 -16.06 -5.12
N MET A 88 11.77 -15.82 -4.89
CA MET A 88 11.24 -15.12 -3.71
C MET A 88 10.37 -16.05 -2.87
N SER A 89 10.62 -16.07 -1.56
CA SER A 89 9.75 -16.71 -0.55
C SER A 89 8.92 -15.64 0.15
N ILE A 90 7.70 -16.01 0.53
CA ILE A 90 6.88 -15.21 1.44
C ILE A 90 7.21 -15.64 2.86
N LEU A 91 7.48 -14.68 3.72
CA LEU A 91 7.70 -14.86 5.15
C LEU A 91 6.65 -14.09 5.95
N VAL A 92 6.39 -14.57 7.15
CA VAL A 92 5.63 -13.84 8.17
C VAL A 92 6.50 -13.70 9.42
N SER A 93 6.42 -12.56 10.10
CA SER A 93 7.04 -12.36 11.42
C SER A 93 6.13 -11.52 12.32
N ASP A 94 6.51 -11.38 13.57
CA ASP A 94 5.95 -10.33 14.42
C ASP A 94 6.33 -8.95 13.86
N ILE A 95 5.60 -7.91 14.29
CA ILE A 95 5.79 -6.53 13.78
C ILE A 95 7.20 -5.98 13.99
N ASP A 96 7.93 -6.49 14.98
CA ASP A 96 9.30 -6.13 15.31
C ASP A 96 10.36 -6.93 14.52
N GLY A 97 9.93 -7.90 13.71
CA GLY A 97 10.78 -8.79 12.91
C GLY A 97 11.14 -10.12 13.59
N ASN A 98 10.76 -10.31 14.85
CA ASN A 98 11.00 -11.56 15.57
C ASN A 98 10.08 -12.69 15.08
N ASN A 99 10.38 -13.93 15.46
CA ASN A 99 9.58 -15.13 15.16
C ASN A 99 9.28 -15.30 13.66
N SER A 100 10.25 -14.99 12.82
CA SER A 100 10.11 -15.12 11.36
C SER A 100 9.91 -16.58 10.95
N LYS A 101 8.90 -16.82 10.08
CA LYS A 101 8.54 -18.14 9.53
C LYS A 101 8.40 -18.04 8.03
N VAL A 102 9.00 -18.98 7.29
CA VAL A 102 8.84 -19.12 5.84
C VAL A 102 7.49 -19.75 5.55
N LEU A 103 6.68 -19.12 4.71
CA LEU A 103 5.35 -19.58 4.32
C LEU A 103 5.34 -20.30 2.97
N THR A 104 6.21 -19.90 2.02
CA THR A 104 6.26 -20.50 0.68
C THR A 104 7.66 -20.93 0.33
N LYS A 105 7.76 -21.94 -0.53
CA LYS A 105 9.03 -22.26 -1.21
C LYS A 105 9.47 -21.07 -2.07
N PRO A 106 10.79 -20.91 -2.34
CA PRO A 106 11.28 -19.95 -3.31
C PRO A 106 10.58 -20.13 -4.66
N GLY A 107 10.33 -19.04 -5.36
CA GLY A 107 9.66 -19.04 -6.65
C GLY A 107 9.25 -17.63 -7.06
N ARG A 108 8.30 -17.53 -7.98
CA ARG A 108 7.80 -16.25 -8.47
C ARG A 108 6.58 -15.78 -7.66
N ASN A 109 6.79 -15.62 -6.34
CA ASN A 109 5.80 -15.10 -5.38
C ASN A 109 5.95 -13.59 -5.27
N LEU A 110 4.87 -12.83 -5.38
CA LEU A 110 4.90 -11.37 -5.34
C LEU A 110 3.65 -10.80 -4.66
N ILE A 111 3.81 -9.63 -4.08
CA ILE A 111 2.74 -8.74 -3.62
C ILE A 111 1.80 -9.44 -2.64
N PRO A 112 2.32 -9.91 -1.50
CA PRO A 112 1.47 -10.44 -0.45
C PRO A 112 0.61 -9.34 0.18
N SER A 113 -0.62 -9.66 0.53
CA SER A 113 -1.58 -8.79 1.20
C SER A 113 -2.39 -9.57 2.22
N TRP A 114 -2.80 -8.93 3.31
CA TRP A 114 -3.57 -9.57 4.36
C TRP A 114 -5.07 -9.56 4.08
N PHE A 115 -5.74 -10.58 4.58
CA PHE A 115 -7.17 -10.53 4.86
C PHE A 115 -7.44 -9.74 6.14
N PRO A 116 -8.67 -9.18 6.31
CA PRO A 116 -9.04 -8.43 7.52
C PRO A 116 -8.98 -9.24 8.81
N ASP A 117 -9.01 -10.57 8.72
CA ASP A 117 -8.93 -11.48 9.86
C ASP A 117 -7.51 -11.59 10.46
N SER A 118 -6.50 -10.98 9.84
CA SER A 118 -5.09 -11.06 10.25
C SER A 118 -4.53 -12.49 10.34
N LYS A 119 -5.19 -13.47 9.68
CA LYS A 119 -4.78 -14.87 9.63
C LYS A 119 -4.48 -15.34 8.23
N HIS A 120 -5.26 -14.89 7.25
CA HIS A 120 -5.08 -15.25 5.86
C HIS A 120 -4.32 -14.16 5.09
N ILE A 121 -3.54 -14.60 4.12
CA ILE A 121 -2.89 -13.76 3.12
C ILE A 121 -3.33 -14.16 1.73
N VAL A 122 -3.26 -13.19 0.81
CA VAL A 122 -3.41 -13.40 -0.63
C VAL A 122 -2.16 -12.88 -1.33
N TRP A 123 -1.71 -13.56 -2.37
CA TRP A 123 -0.58 -13.10 -3.17
C TRP A 123 -0.72 -13.51 -4.63
N MET A 124 0.08 -12.96 -5.49
CA MET A 124 0.19 -13.45 -6.85
C MET A 124 1.38 -14.40 -7.00
N ASN A 125 1.16 -15.45 -7.79
CA ASN A 125 2.17 -16.44 -8.15
C ASN A 125 2.17 -16.64 -9.66
N PHE A 126 3.36 -16.75 -10.25
CA PHE A 126 3.52 -17.06 -11.66
C PHE A 126 3.85 -18.53 -11.85
N LYS A 127 3.27 -19.16 -12.87
CA LYS A 127 3.66 -20.50 -13.28
C LYS A 127 5.01 -20.47 -13.97
N GLU A 128 5.85 -21.47 -13.70
CA GLU A 128 7.11 -21.66 -14.42
C GLU A 128 6.87 -21.85 -15.91
N GLY A 129 7.81 -21.38 -16.74
CA GLY A 129 7.87 -21.62 -18.17
C GLY A 129 6.93 -20.78 -19.04
N LYS A 130 6.20 -19.80 -18.48
CA LYS A 130 5.33 -18.90 -19.24
C LYS A 130 5.65 -17.44 -18.98
N ASP A 131 5.33 -16.58 -19.97
CA ASP A 131 5.48 -15.13 -19.82
C ASP A 131 4.74 -14.65 -18.55
N PRO A 132 5.38 -13.87 -17.67
CA PRO A 132 4.75 -13.30 -16.50
C PRO A 132 3.46 -12.55 -16.79
N ALA A 133 3.39 -11.88 -17.96
CA ALA A 133 2.22 -11.16 -18.42
C ALA A 133 1.02 -12.07 -18.71
N GLU A 134 1.26 -13.37 -18.95
CA GLU A 134 0.22 -14.27 -19.42
C GLU A 134 -0.33 -15.24 -18.38
N ASN A 135 0.29 -15.38 -17.19
CA ASN A 135 -0.03 -16.48 -16.28
C ASN A 135 0.12 -16.22 -14.77
N SER A 136 -0.11 -15.02 -14.31
CA SER A 136 -0.19 -14.82 -12.86
C SER A 136 -1.55 -15.30 -12.33
N GLN A 137 -1.50 -15.98 -11.18
CA GLN A 137 -2.67 -16.47 -10.48
C GLN A 137 -2.66 -16.02 -9.02
N LEU A 138 -3.85 -15.88 -8.46
CA LEU A 138 -4.01 -15.48 -7.06
C LEU A 138 -4.05 -16.72 -6.16
N GLN A 139 -3.24 -16.69 -5.12
CA GLN A 139 -3.17 -17.71 -4.08
C GLN A 139 -3.65 -17.15 -2.75
N ILE A 140 -4.20 -18.00 -1.90
CA ILE A 140 -4.59 -17.69 -0.53
C ILE A 140 -3.99 -18.73 0.41
N MET A 141 -3.56 -18.30 1.61
CA MET A 141 -3.02 -19.18 2.64
C MET A 141 -3.44 -18.71 4.03
N ASN A 142 -3.72 -19.65 4.92
CA ASN A 142 -3.72 -19.40 6.35
C ASN A 142 -2.29 -19.43 6.88
N THR A 143 -1.80 -18.33 7.47
CA THR A 143 -0.40 -18.21 7.93
C THR A 143 -0.06 -19.07 9.15
N GLU A 144 -1.07 -19.56 9.89
CA GLU A 144 -0.90 -20.39 11.08
C GLU A 144 -0.83 -21.87 10.68
N THR A 145 -1.83 -22.36 9.92
CA THR A 145 -1.91 -23.77 9.48
C THR A 145 -1.12 -24.06 8.23
N MET A 146 -0.78 -23.03 7.43
CA MET A 146 -0.13 -23.11 6.12
C MET A 146 -0.97 -23.78 5.03
N ASP A 147 -2.26 -24.00 5.27
CA ASP A 147 -3.18 -24.48 4.24
C ASP A 147 -3.30 -23.43 3.15
N SER A 148 -3.03 -23.85 1.91
CA SER A 148 -3.03 -22.94 0.76
C SER A 148 -3.84 -23.48 -0.41
N ARG A 149 -4.46 -22.57 -1.16
CA ARG A 149 -5.20 -22.88 -2.38
C ARG A 149 -5.19 -21.69 -3.33
N ARG A 150 -5.58 -21.91 -4.57
CA ARG A 150 -5.91 -20.79 -5.45
C ARG A 150 -7.10 -20.02 -4.90
N LEU A 151 -7.07 -18.71 -5.05
CA LEU A 151 -8.22 -17.87 -4.71
C LEU A 151 -9.38 -18.16 -5.69
N PHE A 152 -9.10 -18.16 -6.98
CA PHE A 152 -10.05 -18.54 -8.04
C PHE A 152 -9.77 -19.96 -8.50
N SER A 153 -10.79 -20.82 -8.48
CA SER A 153 -10.72 -22.20 -8.97
C SER A 153 -11.45 -22.41 -10.29
N ASP A 154 -12.40 -21.52 -10.64
CA ASP A 154 -13.16 -21.58 -11.88
C ASP A 154 -12.23 -21.45 -13.10
N PRO A 155 -12.28 -22.38 -14.08
CA PRO A 155 -11.52 -22.33 -15.32
C PRO A 155 -11.69 -21.02 -16.09
N GLU A 156 -12.87 -20.41 -16.08
CA GLU A 156 -13.13 -19.13 -16.74
C GLU A 156 -12.41 -17.94 -16.08
N GLN A 157 -12.08 -18.05 -14.79
CA GLN A 157 -11.32 -17.02 -14.08
C GLN A 157 -9.82 -17.20 -14.24
N ILE A 158 -9.34 -18.45 -14.28
CA ILE A 158 -7.89 -18.75 -14.30
C ILE A 158 -7.27 -18.74 -15.70
N LYS A 159 -8.07 -18.63 -16.76
CA LYS A 159 -7.56 -18.48 -18.13
C LYS A 159 -6.91 -17.11 -18.40
N PHE A 160 -7.22 -16.13 -17.56
CA PHE A 160 -6.64 -14.79 -17.62
C PHE A 160 -5.49 -14.64 -16.63
N SER A 161 -4.61 -13.70 -16.90
CA SER A 161 -3.63 -13.23 -15.92
C SER A 161 -4.35 -12.43 -14.82
N ASN A 162 -4.20 -12.86 -13.57
CA ASN A 162 -4.76 -12.20 -12.39
C ASN A 162 -3.62 -11.87 -11.43
N SER A 163 -3.47 -10.58 -11.08
CA SER A 163 -2.32 -10.08 -10.33
C SER A 163 -2.70 -9.00 -9.31
N MET A 164 -1.76 -8.63 -8.45
CA MET A 164 -1.86 -7.52 -7.48
C MET A 164 -3.14 -7.56 -6.63
N PRO A 165 -3.46 -8.68 -5.95
CA PRO A 165 -4.69 -8.80 -5.19
C PRO A 165 -4.66 -8.00 -3.90
N VAL A 166 -5.79 -7.36 -3.56
CA VAL A 166 -6.03 -6.75 -2.25
C VAL A 166 -7.45 -7.04 -1.80
N VAL A 167 -7.61 -7.56 -0.60
CA VAL A 167 -8.93 -7.91 -0.03
C VAL A 167 -9.57 -6.66 0.55
N SER A 168 -10.88 -6.53 0.38
CA SER A 168 -11.64 -5.41 0.96
C SER A 168 -11.59 -5.43 2.49
N PRO A 169 -11.67 -4.28 3.18
CA PRO A 169 -11.62 -4.23 4.65
C PRO A 169 -12.69 -5.07 5.35
N LYS A 170 -13.79 -5.38 4.65
CA LYS A 170 -14.85 -6.25 5.16
C LYS A 170 -14.67 -7.74 4.82
N GLY A 171 -13.60 -8.11 4.12
CA GLY A 171 -13.29 -9.49 3.75
C GLY A 171 -14.25 -10.15 2.77
N LYS A 172 -15.08 -9.37 2.05
CA LYS A 172 -16.11 -9.93 1.15
C LYS A 172 -15.71 -9.92 -0.31
N GLN A 173 -14.84 -9.01 -0.71
CA GLN A 173 -14.44 -8.78 -2.09
C GLN A 173 -12.92 -8.71 -2.21
N VAL A 174 -12.43 -8.94 -3.41
CA VAL A 174 -11.04 -8.73 -3.80
C VAL A 174 -10.97 -7.76 -4.96
N ALA A 175 -10.07 -6.77 -4.88
CA ALA A 175 -9.65 -5.98 -6.00
C ALA A 175 -8.35 -6.58 -6.56
N PHE A 176 -8.26 -6.70 -7.85
CA PHE A 176 -7.10 -7.30 -8.53
C PHE A 176 -6.95 -6.73 -9.93
N ILE A 177 -5.81 -6.95 -10.53
CA ILE A 177 -5.56 -6.60 -11.91
C ILE A 177 -5.82 -7.81 -12.80
N SER A 178 -6.52 -7.61 -13.93
CA SER A 178 -6.72 -8.67 -14.92
C SER A 178 -6.75 -8.12 -16.35
N ASN A 179 -6.26 -8.94 -17.28
CA ASN A 179 -6.21 -8.63 -18.72
C ASN A 179 -7.41 -9.19 -19.50
N ARG A 180 -8.48 -9.59 -18.83
CA ARG A 180 -9.65 -10.27 -19.45
C ARG A 180 -10.44 -9.44 -20.47
N GLN A 181 -10.10 -8.17 -20.64
CA GLN A 181 -10.62 -7.28 -21.70
C GLN A 181 -9.51 -6.77 -22.64
N GLY A 182 -8.40 -7.50 -22.75
CA GLY A 182 -7.29 -7.18 -23.66
C GLY A 182 -6.24 -6.23 -23.07
N THR A 183 -6.58 -5.45 -22.03
CA THR A 183 -5.66 -4.56 -21.30
C THR A 183 -5.74 -4.82 -19.82
N TYR A 184 -4.66 -4.52 -19.09
CA TYR A 184 -4.63 -4.69 -17.64
C TYR A 184 -5.46 -3.61 -16.95
N ARG A 185 -6.45 -4.05 -16.18
CA ARG A 185 -7.40 -3.16 -15.48
C ARG A 185 -7.67 -3.66 -14.07
N VAL A 186 -8.13 -2.73 -13.22
CA VAL A 186 -8.64 -3.07 -11.90
C VAL A 186 -10.02 -3.71 -12.02
N TRP A 187 -10.15 -4.89 -11.44
CA TRP A 187 -11.37 -5.66 -11.34
C TRP A 187 -11.78 -5.84 -9.89
N LEU A 188 -13.07 -5.93 -9.65
CA LEU A 188 -13.66 -6.36 -8.40
C LEU A 188 -14.37 -7.68 -8.61
N SER A 189 -14.26 -8.60 -7.64
CA SER A 189 -15.09 -9.80 -7.57
C SER A 189 -15.37 -10.18 -6.11
N ASN A 190 -16.29 -11.11 -5.91
CA ASN A 190 -16.34 -11.87 -4.68
C ASN A 190 -15.07 -12.72 -4.52
N LEU A 191 -14.83 -13.26 -3.33
CA LEU A 191 -13.62 -14.05 -3.05
C LEU A 191 -13.54 -15.38 -3.81
N ASP A 192 -14.65 -15.88 -4.32
CA ASP A 192 -14.72 -17.07 -5.19
C ASP A 192 -14.54 -16.74 -6.67
N GLY A 193 -14.43 -15.45 -7.02
CA GLY A 193 -14.30 -14.96 -8.39
C GLY A 193 -15.62 -14.63 -9.07
N SER A 194 -16.77 -14.92 -8.43
CA SER A 194 -18.09 -14.52 -8.95
C SER A 194 -18.24 -12.99 -8.98
N ASP A 195 -19.20 -12.51 -9.77
CA ASP A 195 -19.49 -11.08 -9.96
C ASP A 195 -18.27 -10.23 -10.38
N ALA A 196 -17.32 -10.83 -11.08
CA ALA A 196 -16.14 -10.11 -11.55
C ALA A 196 -16.51 -9.01 -12.56
N LYS A 197 -16.18 -7.78 -12.23
CA LYS A 197 -16.45 -6.59 -13.05
C LYS A 197 -15.31 -5.57 -12.97
N PRO A 198 -15.05 -4.82 -14.06
CA PRO A 198 -14.09 -3.72 -14.01
C PRO A 198 -14.63 -2.61 -13.11
N ILE A 199 -13.72 -1.97 -12.36
CA ILE A 199 -14.10 -0.91 -11.40
C ILE A 199 -14.48 0.39 -12.09
N SER A 200 -13.95 0.64 -13.27
CA SER A 200 -14.31 1.80 -14.09
C SER A 200 -14.73 1.36 -15.50
N PRO A 201 -15.62 2.13 -16.14
CA PRO A 201 -16.05 1.82 -17.49
C PRO A 201 -14.85 1.60 -18.42
N THR A 202 -15.03 0.74 -19.38
CA THR A 202 -14.07 0.49 -20.45
C THR A 202 -13.79 1.79 -21.20
N SER A 203 -12.68 2.44 -20.91
CA SER A 203 -12.11 3.31 -21.92
C SER A 203 -11.01 2.51 -22.61
N THR A 204 -11.14 2.31 -23.88
CA THR A 204 -10.06 1.94 -24.81
C THR A 204 -9.11 3.14 -24.94
N GLN A 205 -8.79 3.80 -23.81
CA GLN A 205 -7.96 4.99 -23.83
C GLN A 205 -6.55 4.59 -24.21
N GLN A 206 -6.12 5.13 -25.29
CA GLN A 206 -4.71 5.16 -25.68
C GLN A 206 -4.14 6.52 -25.28
N HIS A 207 -2.88 6.53 -24.92
CA HIS A 207 -2.16 7.78 -24.72
C HIS A 207 -2.10 8.56 -26.03
N ASP A 208 -2.49 9.83 -26.01
CA ASP A 208 -2.72 10.64 -27.21
C ASP A 208 -1.54 10.66 -28.18
N ILE A 209 -0.32 10.76 -27.66
CA ILE A 209 0.91 10.83 -28.44
C ILE A 209 1.49 9.44 -28.67
N LEU A 210 1.63 8.64 -27.60
CA LEU A 210 2.29 7.33 -27.67
C LEU A 210 1.44 6.26 -28.37
N LYS A 211 0.12 6.48 -28.51
CA LYS A 211 -0.84 5.50 -29.06
C LYS A 211 -0.76 4.11 -28.41
N LEU A 212 -0.22 4.04 -27.20
CA LEU A 212 -0.13 2.84 -26.38
C LEU A 212 -1.31 2.76 -25.42
N PRO A 213 -1.74 1.55 -25.03
CA PRO A 213 -2.85 1.38 -24.12
C PRO A 213 -2.53 2.01 -22.76
N ILE A 214 -3.51 2.66 -22.16
CA ILE A 214 -3.47 3.07 -20.77
C ILE A 214 -3.95 1.90 -19.93
N GLU A 215 -3.11 1.48 -18.98
CA GLU A 215 -3.37 0.39 -18.08
C GLU A 215 -3.65 0.89 -16.66
N GLN A 216 -4.30 0.05 -15.87
CA GLN A 216 -4.57 0.30 -14.46
C GLN A 216 -3.81 -0.73 -13.64
N LYS A 217 -3.14 -0.30 -12.58
CA LYS A 217 -2.35 -1.19 -11.69
C LYS A 217 -2.41 -0.74 -10.24
N VAL A 218 -1.90 -1.59 -9.37
CA VAL A 218 -1.66 -1.30 -7.95
C VAL A 218 -2.93 -0.83 -7.23
N PRO A 219 -3.99 -1.66 -7.18
CA PRO A 219 -5.18 -1.29 -6.45
C PRO A 219 -4.91 -1.23 -4.94
N ALA A 220 -5.55 -0.28 -4.27
CA ALA A 220 -5.54 -0.16 -2.81
C ALA A 220 -6.93 0.28 -2.31
N TRP A 221 -7.47 -0.44 -1.32
CA TRP A 221 -8.74 -0.12 -0.70
C TRP A 221 -8.61 1.04 0.29
N SER A 222 -9.60 1.94 0.29
CA SER A 222 -9.76 2.87 1.41
C SER A 222 -10.15 2.12 2.68
N PRO A 223 -9.77 2.61 3.88
CA PRO A 223 -10.11 1.95 5.14
C PRO A 223 -11.61 1.74 5.35
N ASP A 224 -12.46 2.64 4.84
CA ASP A 224 -13.92 2.52 4.89
C ASP A 224 -14.52 1.54 3.85
N GLY A 225 -13.70 1.02 2.95
CA GLY A 225 -14.08 0.07 1.91
C GLY A 225 -14.98 0.64 0.81
N LYS A 226 -15.04 1.98 0.65
CA LYS A 226 -15.89 2.61 -0.35
C LYS A 226 -15.16 3.05 -1.60
N TRP A 227 -13.84 3.15 -1.56
CA TRP A 227 -13.00 3.64 -2.64
C TRP A 227 -11.84 2.71 -2.92
N ILE A 228 -11.37 2.74 -4.16
CA ILE A 228 -10.11 2.12 -4.58
C ILE A 228 -9.23 3.19 -5.18
N ALA A 229 -8.02 3.33 -4.65
CA ALA A 229 -6.95 4.04 -5.32
C ALA A 229 -6.26 3.09 -6.30
N HIS A 230 -5.85 3.59 -7.45
CA HIS A 230 -5.10 2.84 -8.44
C HIS A 230 -4.25 3.79 -9.29
N TRP A 231 -3.27 3.24 -9.90
CA TRP A 231 -2.42 3.91 -10.88
C TRP A 231 -2.99 3.72 -12.28
N GLU A 232 -2.92 4.76 -13.11
CA GLU A 232 -3.23 4.71 -14.54
C GLU A 232 -2.09 5.33 -15.33
N GLY A 233 -1.67 4.67 -16.40
CA GLY A 233 -0.65 5.18 -17.30
C GLY A 233 -0.20 4.15 -18.33
N VAL A 234 0.80 4.53 -19.11
CA VAL A 234 1.44 3.64 -20.08
C VAL A 234 2.47 2.77 -19.37
N GLU A 235 2.43 1.47 -19.61
CA GLU A 235 3.39 0.54 -19.04
C GLU A 235 4.71 0.55 -19.79
N MET A 236 5.82 0.56 -19.08
CA MET A 236 7.17 0.58 -19.67
C MET A 236 7.48 -0.66 -20.52
N ILE A 237 6.84 -1.80 -20.27
CA ILE A 237 6.99 -3.02 -21.07
C ILE A 237 6.62 -2.82 -22.53
N HIS A 238 5.82 -1.82 -22.84
CA HIS A 238 5.46 -1.48 -24.22
C HIS A 238 6.54 -0.69 -24.98
N MET A 239 7.62 -0.29 -24.31
CA MET A 239 8.69 0.51 -24.93
C MET A 239 9.36 -0.18 -26.12
N SER A 240 9.49 -1.50 -26.11
CA SER A 240 10.09 -2.28 -27.21
C SER A 240 9.29 -2.17 -28.53
N LYS A 241 8.03 -1.78 -28.46
CA LYS A 241 7.14 -1.62 -29.62
C LYS A 241 7.26 -0.23 -30.28
N PHE A 242 8.08 0.65 -29.72
CA PHE A 242 8.19 2.02 -30.18
C PHE A 242 9.43 2.25 -31.05
N THR A 243 9.20 2.61 -32.30
CA THR A 243 10.24 3.09 -33.22
C THR A 243 10.02 4.59 -33.51
N GLY A 244 11.09 5.39 -33.49
CA GLY A 244 11.03 6.78 -33.98
C GLY A 244 11.11 7.92 -32.96
N ILE A 245 11.10 7.65 -31.64
CA ILE A 245 11.36 8.70 -30.60
C ILE A 245 12.64 8.34 -29.84
N GLN A 246 13.45 9.36 -29.45
CA GLN A 246 14.67 9.13 -28.68
C GLN A 246 14.34 8.56 -27.28
N ASN A 247 15.16 7.62 -26.78
CA ASN A 247 14.84 6.85 -25.55
C ASN A 247 14.53 7.73 -24.33
N HIS A 248 15.34 8.77 -24.06
CA HIS A 248 15.11 9.67 -22.92
C HIS A 248 13.79 10.46 -23.00
N GLN A 249 13.33 10.79 -24.22
CA GLN A 249 12.06 11.47 -24.44
C GLN A 249 10.88 10.52 -24.22
N LYS A 250 11.02 9.25 -24.63
CA LYS A 250 10.01 8.21 -24.36
C LYS A 250 9.85 7.97 -22.85
N ASP A 251 10.95 7.79 -22.14
CA ASP A 251 10.94 7.54 -20.70
C ASP A 251 10.24 8.66 -19.94
N ARG A 252 10.52 9.91 -20.33
CA ARG A 252 9.87 11.08 -19.76
C ARG A 252 8.36 11.07 -20.05
N MET A 253 7.94 10.86 -21.28
CA MET A 253 6.52 10.86 -21.67
C MET A 253 5.75 9.73 -20.98
N ILE A 254 6.34 8.55 -20.85
CA ILE A 254 5.74 7.43 -20.11
C ILE A 254 5.58 7.79 -18.64
N GLY A 255 6.66 8.29 -18.00
CA GLY A 255 6.60 8.73 -16.62
C GLY A 255 5.55 9.84 -16.39
N GLU A 256 5.46 10.81 -17.29
CA GLU A 256 4.44 11.87 -17.22
C GLU A 256 2.99 11.35 -17.40
N SER A 257 2.82 10.18 -18.01
CA SER A 257 1.50 9.55 -18.14
C SER A 257 0.97 8.95 -16.82
N TRP A 258 1.84 8.69 -15.86
CA TRP A 258 1.51 7.99 -14.61
C TRP A 258 0.73 8.89 -13.66
N ASN A 259 -0.47 8.48 -13.35
CA ASN A 259 -1.34 9.23 -12.47
C ASN A 259 -2.07 8.31 -11.49
N VAL A 260 -2.18 8.76 -10.27
CA VAL A 260 -3.00 8.11 -9.25
C VAL A 260 -4.42 8.65 -9.32
N TRP A 261 -5.36 7.74 -9.31
CA TRP A 261 -6.79 7.98 -9.31
C TRP A 261 -7.45 7.29 -8.13
N VAL A 262 -8.57 7.83 -7.69
CA VAL A 262 -9.48 7.14 -6.77
C VAL A 262 -10.83 6.99 -7.44
N VAL A 263 -11.42 5.82 -7.31
CA VAL A 263 -12.73 5.50 -7.87
C VAL A 263 -13.61 4.86 -6.80
N ARG A 264 -14.87 5.26 -6.73
CA ARG A 264 -15.84 4.63 -5.84
C ARG A 264 -16.17 3.23 -6.36
N ILE A 265 -16.36 2.26 -5.45
CA ILE A 265 -16.55 0.85 -5.82
C ILE A 265 -17.76 0.57 -6.72
N ASP A 266 -18.71 1.50 -6.81
CA ASP A 266 -19.83 1.46 -7.74
C ASP A 266 -19.51 2.05 -9.15
N GLY A 267 -18.27 2.53 -9.33
CA GLY A 267 -17.81 3.12 -10.59
C GLY A 267 -18.34 4.53 -10.90
N LYS A 268 -19.27 5.07 -10.11
CA LYS A 268 -19.97 6.33 -10.43
C LYS A 268 -19.16 7.60 -10.18
N LYS A 269 -18.14 7.53 -9.33
CA LYS A 269 -17.29 8.68 -8.99
C LYS A 269 -15.83 8.30 -9.17
N LYS A 270 -15.12 9.08 -9.98
CA LYS A 270 -13.68 8.96 -10.20
C LYS A 270 -13.05 10.34 -10.13
N ARG A 271 -11.92 10.47 -9.43
CA ARG A 271 -11.14 11.71 -9.42
C ARG A 271 -9.64 11.41 -9.51
N LYS A 272 -8.92 12.31 -10.17
CA LYS A 272 -7.46 12.29 -10.19
C LYS A 272 -6.94 12.79 -8.84
N VAL A 273 -5.95 12.10 -8.28
CA VAL A 273 -5.23 12.49 -7.07
C VAL A 273 -4.02 13.32 -7.46
N GLY A 274 -3.21 12.83 -8.39
CA GLY A 274 -2.03 13.52 -8.86
C GLY A 274 -1.13 12.62 -9.69
N HIS A 275 -0.03 13.19 -10.16
CA HIS A 275 1.01 12.46 -10.86
C HIS A 275 1.74 11.52 -9.88
N GLY A 276 2.05 10.31 -10.34
CA GLY A 276 2.78 9.30 -9.57
C GLY A 276 2.20 7.89 -9.71
N ASP A 277 2.72 6.99 -8.89
CA ASP A 277 2.40 5.57 -8.86
C ASP A 277 2.25 5.03 -7.42
N ASP A 278 2.19 3.70 -7.27
CA ASP A 278 2.15 2.96 -6.00
C ASP A 278 1.21 3.57 -4.93
N PRO A 279 -0.07 3.82 -5.25
CA PRO A 279 -0.99 4.39 -4.29
C PRO A 279 -1.24 3.46 -3.11
N THR A 280 -1.33 4.04 -1.92
CA THR A 280 -1.85 3.37 -0.73
C THR A 280 -2.71 4.32 0.09
N TRP A 281 -3.36 3.81 1.12
CA TRP A 281 -4.17 4.62 2.03
C TRP A 281 -3.57 4.60 3.42
N SER A 282 -3.45 5.76 4.03
CA SER A 282 -3.14 5.84 5.45
C SER A 282 -4.33 5.35 6.29
N PRO A 283 -4.12 4.93 7.55
CA PRO A 283 -5.20 4.44 8.42
C PRO A 283 -6.34 5.44 8.62
N ASP A 284 -6.04 6.73 8.58
CA ASP A 284 -7.01 7.84 8.69
C ASP A 284 -7.64 8.25 7.35
N GLY A 285 -7.41 7.50 6.28
CA GLY A 285 -8.14 7.61 5.01
C GLY A 285 -7.61 8.64 4.03
N PHE A 286 -6.32 9.00 4.10
CA PHE A 286 -5.65 9.81 3.10
C PHE A 286 -4.90 8.94 2.08
N VAL A 287 -4.91 9.36 0.83
CA VAL A 287 -4.19 8.66 -0.25
C VAL A 287 -2.74 9.10 -0.27
N THR A 288 -1.84 8.14 -0.35
CA THR A 288 -0.44 8.40 -0.66
C THR A 288 -0.12 7.96 -2.08
N ARG A 289 0.89 8.56 -2.65
CA ARG A 289 1.45 8.22 -3.96
C ARG A 289 2.95 8.44 -3.95
N SER A 290 3.66 7.68 -4.75
CA SER A 290 5.09 7.87 -4.98
C SER A 290 5.35 8.41 -6.39
N PHE A 291 6.47 9.06 -6.57
CA PHE A 291 6.99 9.42 -7.89
C PHE A 291 8.50 9.65 -7.82
N PRO A 292 9.23 9.46 -8.94
CA PRO A 292 10.67 9.66 -8.98
C PRO A 292 11.07 11.10 -8.65
N ASP A 293 11.96 11.30 -7.69
CA ASP A 293 12.60 12.60 -7.48
C ASP A 293 13.91 12.68 -8.28
N GLN A 294 13.86 13.34 -9.42
CA GLN A 294 15.04 13.51 -10.30
C GLN A 294 16.20 14.27 -9.61
N LYS A 295 15.93 15.05 -8.56
CA LYS A 295 16.96 15.84 -7.87
C LYS A 295 17.67 15.07 -6.76
N LYS A 296 16.97 14.15 -6.09
CA LYS A 296 17.48 13.42 -4.92
C LYS A 296 17.81 11.95 -5.20
N GLY A 297 17.54 11.47 -6.42
CA GLY A 297 17.91 10.11 -6.85
C GLY A 297 17.06 8.97 -6.25
N GLY A 298 15.86 9.28 -5.70
CA GLY A 298 14.94 8.28 -5.14
C GLY A 298 13.48 8.72 -5.22
N PRO A 299 12.51 7.85 -4.89
CA PRO A 299 11.11 8.21 -4.93
C PRO A 299 10.74 9.17 -3.79
N LYS A 300 9.89 10.14 -4.10
CA LYS A 300 9.15 10.93 -3.12
C LYS A 300 7.84 10.26 -2.80
N ILE A 301 7.44 10.29 -1.55
CA ILE A 301 6.11 9.88 -1.13
C ILE A 301 5.32 11.13 -0.73
N MET A 302 4.17 11.32 -1.36
CA MET A 302 3.24 12.39 -1.04
C MET A 302 2.00 11.82 -0.39
N ILE A 303 1.48 12.49 0.63
CA ILE A 303 0.16 12.23 1.21
C ILE A 303 -0.80 13.36 0.81
N GLU A 304 -1.96 12.97 0.32
CA GLU A 304 -3.01 13.90 -0.09
C GLU A 304 -4.02 14.06 1.05
N THR A 305 -3.91 15.14 1.79
CA THR A 305 -4.89 15.51 2.82
C THR A 305 -6.06 16.27 2.20
N LYS A 306 -7.05 16.66 3.00
CA LYS A 306 -8.19 17.46 2.51
C LYS A 306 -7.78 18.84 2.00
N ASN A 307 -6.70 19.38 2.54
CA ASN A 307 -6.32 20.78 2.34
C ASN A 307 -5.02 20.95 1.56
N GLU A 308 -4.16 19.95 1.55
CA GLU A 308 -2.82 20.07 0.97
C GLU A 308 -2.25 18.71 0.54
N SER A 309 -1.24 18.77 -0.32
CA SER A 309 -0.36 17.67 -0.66
C SER A 309 0.95 17.85 0.11
N LYS A 310 1.29 16.92 0.99
CA LYS A 310 2.47 16.99 1.87
C LYS A 310 3.46 15.88 1.51
N GLU A 311 4.74 16.23 1.46
CA GLU A 311 5.82 15.23 1.33
C GLU A 311 6.01 14.50 2.67
N LEU A 312 6.03 13.17 2.61
CA LEU A 312 6.43 12.33 3.74
C LEU A 312 7.94 12.12 3.71
N LEU A 313 8.62 12.41 4.80
CA LEU A 313 10.08 12.28 4.89
C LEU A 313 10.52 10.83 5.19
N ILE A 314 9.74 9.85 4.74
CA ILE A 314 9.89 8.43 5.09
C ILE A 314 11.06 7.78 4.37
N VAL A 315 11.42 8.23 3.17
CA VAL A 315 12.28 7.46 2.27
C VAL A 315 13.55 8.21 1.93
N PRO A 316 14.71 7.70 2.30
CA PRO A 316 15.96 8.08 1.68
C PRO A 316 16.01 7.58 0.23
N PRO A 317 16.83 8.19 -0.62
CA PRO A 317 16.74 8.22 -2.07
C PRO A 317 17.10 6.92 -2.84
N GLN A 318 16.99 5.72 -2.30
CA GLN A 318 17.53 4.51 -2.95
C GLN A 318 16.56 3.33 -3.08
N THR A 319 15.27 3.49 -2.84
CA THR A 319 14.32 2.39 -3.03
C THR A 319 13.93 2.26 -4.49
N PRO A 320 14.07 1.07 -5.11
CA PRO A 320 13.54 0.80 -6.45
C PRO A 320 12.01 0.99 -6.46
N HIS A 321 11.43 1.31 -7.62
CA HIS A 321 10.01 1.56 -7.89
C HIS A 321 9.02 0.48 -7.40
N TYR A 322 9.47 -0.63 -6.85
CA TYR A 322 8.66 -1.73 -6.31
C TYR A 322 8.65 -1.79 -4.78
N GLY A 323 9.19 -0.76 -4.12
CA GLY A 323 9.22 -0.70 -2.66
C GLY A 323 7.91 -0.18 -2.09
N ARG A 324 6.83 -0.99 -2.12
CA ARG A 324 5.63 -0.68 -1.35
C ARG A 324 6.03 -0.46 0.10
N PHE A 325 5.49 0.58 0.70
CA PHE A 325 5.52 0.75 2.15
C PHE A 325 4.17 0.34 2.74
N ALA A 326 4.20 -0.10 3.99
CA ALA A 326 3.01 -0.52 4.69
C ALA A 326 2.77 0.38 5.91
N TRP A 327 1.59 0.97 6.00
CA TRP A 327 1.14 1.69 7.18
C TRP A 327 0.95 0.72 8.34
N ILE A 328 1.30 1.16 9.54
CA ILE A 328 0.94 0.47 10.78
C ILE A 328 -0.42 1.03 11.20
N PRO A 329 -1.44 0.15 11.38
CA PRO A 329 -2.80 0.54 11.76
C PRO A 329 -2.92 1.28 13.07
#